data_cb79b21394d6d9b2fa5f310d6d13331e
#
_entry.id   cb79b21394d6d9b2fa5f310d6d13331e
#
_cell.length_a   1.000
_cell.length_b   1.000
_cell.length_c   1.000
_cell.angle_alpha   90.00
_cell.angle_beta   90.00
_cell.angle_gamma   90.00
#
_symmetry.space_group_name_H-M   'P 1'
#
loop_
_entity.id
_entity.type
_entity.pdbx_description
1 polymer ?
#
loop_
_entity_poly.entity_id
_entity_poly.type
_entity_poly.pdbx_seq_one_letter_code
_entity_poly.pdbx_strand_id
1 'polypeptide(L)'
;MTWLDSIILGVLEGVTEFLPVSSTGHLILASELLGLPATEFLKSFQIAIQLGAIAAVVFLYWKAFLDFGFLKKLFVAFLPTGLVGFLVYPYVKGFLLGNSMVVVASLFVGGIVLIVFELVHTERPDSLEEAREISYGQALLVGLFQSIAIIPGVSRSAATIVGGLVVGMRRTAIVEFS
;
A
#
# COMPACT_ATOMS: atom_id res chain seq x y z
N MET A 1 17.99 14.21 -13.33
CA MET A 1 16.56 14.47 -13.06
C MET A 1 16.28 15.95 -13.23
N THR A 2 15.34 16.30 -14.09
CA THR A 2 14.89 17.68 -14.34
C THR A 2 13.72 18.06 -13.43
N TRP A 3 13.33 19.33 -13.45
CA TRP A 3 12.10 19.77 -12.76
C TRP A 3 10.84 19.09 -13.30
N LEU A 4 10.80 18.83 -14.63
CA LEU A 4 9.68 18.13 -15.24
C LEU A 4 9.58 16.69 -14.77
N ASP A 5 10.70 15.96 -14.69
CA ASP A 5 10.73 14.61 -14.14
C ASP A 5 10.20 14.57 -12.70
N SER A 6 10.59 15.56 -11.89
CA SER A 6 10.14 15.68 -10.49
C SER A 6 8.63 15.88 -10.40
N ILE A 7 8.05 16.71 -11.26
CA ILE A 7 6.62 16.96 -11.32
C ILE A 7 5.89 15.69 -11.77
N ILE A 8 6.37 15.02 -12.83
CA ILE A 8 5.76 13.78 -13.33
C ILE A 8 5.73 12.71 -12.24
N LEU A 9 6.88 12.46 -11.59
CA LEU A 9 6.97 11.45 -10.54
C LEU A 9 6.12 11.82 -9.31
N GLY A 10 6.08 13.11 -8.93
CA GLY A 10 5.27 13.57 -7.80
C GLY A 10 3.77 13.43 -8.06
N VAL A 11 3.30 13.77 -9.26
CA VAL A 11 1.89 13.58 -9.67
C VAL A 11 1.54 12.10 -9.73
N LEU A 12 2.42 11.29 -10.32
CA LEU A 12 2.24 9.84 -10.41
C LEU A 12 2.10 9.23 -9.02
N GLU A 13 2.98 9.59 -8.07
CA GLU A 13 2.91 9.15 -6.68
C GLU A 13 1.59 9.54 -6.03
N GLY A 14 1.23 10.83 -6.10
CA GLY A 14 0.00 11.33 -5.47
C GLY A 14 -1.27 10.67 -6.01
N VAL A 15 -1.29 10.27 -7.28
CA VAL A 15 -2.44 9.56 -7.88
C VAL A 15 -2.43 8.07 -7.53
N THR A 16 -1.26 7.42 -7.54
CA THR A 16 -1.18 5.95 -7.45
C THR A 16 -1.02 5.42 -6.03
N GLU A 17 -0.60 6.24 -5.05
CA GLU A 17 -0.36 5.78 -3.68
C GLU A 17 -1.63 5.23 -3.01
N PHE A 18 -2.77 5.89 -3.23
CA PHE A 18 -4.04 5.51 -2.62
C PHE A 18 -4.85 4.53 -3.48
N LEU A 19 -4.51 4.40 -4.75
CA LEU A 19 -5.12 3.42 -5.63
C LEU A 19 -4.49 2.03 -5.40
N PRO A 20 -5.24 0.93 -5.56
CA PRO A 20 -4.72 -0.42 -5.35
C PRO A 20 -3.83 -0.90 -6.52
N VAL A 21 -2.91 -0.04 -7.00
CA VAL A 21 -2.12 -0.27 -8.24
C VAL A 21 -0.60 -0.28 -8.03
N SER A 22 -0.12 -0.15 -6.79
CA SER A 22 1.31 -0.06 -6.43
C SER A 22 2.03 1.17 -6.98
N SER A 23 2.02 2.27 -6.21
CA SER A 23 2.75 3.50 -6.54
C SER A 23 4.24 3.25 -6.74
N THR A 24 4.87 2.47 -5.87
CA THR A 24 6.30 2.12 -5.97
C THR A 24 6.61 1.41 -7.30
N GLY A 25 5.75 0.49 -7.74
CA GLY A 25 5.90 -0.16 -9.04
C GLY A 25 5.81 0.83 -10.20
N HIS A 26 4.85 1.74 -10.15
CA HIS A 26 4.68 2.78 -11.17
C HIS A 26 5.85 3.78 -11.18
N LEU A 27 6.37 4.17 -10.02
CA LEU A 27 7.55 5.05 -9.94
C LEU A 27 8.79 4.41 -10.55
N ILE A 28 9.02 3.11 -10.31
CA ILE A 28 10.14 2.38 -10.91
C ILE A 28 10.02 2.37 -12.43
N LEU A 29 8.86 1.95 -12.96
CA LEU A 29 8.62 1.90 -14.40
C LEU A 29 8.70 3.29 -15.06
N ALA A 30 8.09 4.30 -14.43
CA ALA A 30 8.15 5.66 -14.95
C ALA A 30 9.58 6.21 -14.96
N SER A 31 10.38 5.92 -13.94
CA SER A 31 11.78 6.33 -13.90
C SER A 31 12.60 5.66 -15.01
N GLU A 32 12.36 4.39 -15.31
CA GLU A 32 13.00 3.68 -16.42
C GLU A 32 12.57 4.27 -17.78
N LEU A 33 11.27 4.55 -17.96
CA LEU A 33 10.75 5.15 -19.20
C LEU A 33 11.29 6.57 -19.44
N LEU A 34 11.52 7.34 -18.37
CA LEU A 34 12.14 8.67 -18.43
C LEU A 34 13.66 8.61 -18.59
N GLY A 35 14.27 7.41 -18.64
CA GLY A 35 15.70 7.23 -18.76
C GLY A 35 16.49 7.73 -17.55
N LEU A 36 15.86 7.78 -16.37
CA LEU A 36 16.50 8.25 -15.14
C LEU A 36 17.42 7.17 -14.56
N PRO A 37 18.70 7.48 -14.32
CA PRO A 37 19.60 6.51 -13.70
C PRO A 37 19.19 6.22 -12.25
N ALA A 38 19.32 4.97 -11.81
CA ALA A 38 18.99 4.51 -10.46
C ALA A 38 20.01 5.00 -9.43
N THR A 39 20.04 6.30 -9.17
CA THR A 39 20.93 6.96 -8.22
C THR A 39 20.33 6.98 -6.80
N GLU A 40 21.18 7.16 -5.79
CA GLU A 40 20.72 7.37 -4.40
C GLU A 40 19.85 8.63 -4.28
N PHE A 41 20.10 9.65 -5.12
CA PHE A 41 19.27 10.84 -5.17
C PHE A 41 17.85 10.51 -5.64
N LEU A 42 17.70 9.73 -6.74
CA LEU A 42 16.38 9.32 -7.24
C LEU A 42 15.61 8.50 -6.18
N LYS A 43 16.27 7.57 -5.51
CA LYS A 43 15.66 6.78 -4.42
C LYS A 43 15.18 7.67 -3.28
N SER A 44 16.03 8.61 -2.84
CA SER A 44 15.69 9.56 -1.77
C SER A 44 14.54 10.47 -2.18
N PHE A 45 14.49 10.91 -3.43
CA PHE A 45 13.39 11.71 -3.96
C PHE A 45 12.08 10.91 -3.97
N GLN A 46 12.09 9.66 -4.45
CA GLN A 46 10.91 8.79 -4.42
C GLN A 46 10.38 8.59 -2.99
N ILE A 47 11.26 8.40 -2.01
CA ILE A 47 10.85 8.33 -0.60
C ILE A 47 10.25 9.66 -0.12
N ALA A 48 10.83 10.79 -0.52
CA ALA A 48 10.35 12.11 -0.11
C ALA A 48 8.94 12.41 -0.63
N ILE A 49 8.63 12.06 -1.89
CA ILE A 49 7.28 12.26 -2.45
C ILE A 49 6.25 11.33 -1.80
N GLN A 50 6.62 10.10 -1.40
CA GLN A 50 5.77 9.22 -0.60
C GLN A 50 5.40 9.85 0.75
N LEU A 51 6.35 10.50 1.43
CA LEU A 51 6.06 11.25 2.64
C LEU A 51 5.06 12.39 2.40
N GLY A 52 5.12 13.03 1.22
CA GLY A 52 4.14 14.04 0.81
C GLY A 52 2.73 13.46 0.68
N ALA A 53 2.58 12.29 0.07
CA ALA A 53 1.30 11.60 -0.03
C ALA A 53 0.76 11.19 1.36
N ILE A 54 1.62 10.66 2.23
CA ILE A 54 1.24 10.34 3.62
C ILE A 54 0.82 11.58 4.40
N ALA A 55 1.54 12.71 4.23
CA ALA A 55 1.18 13.96 4.88
C ALA A 55 -0.21 14.46 4.46
N ALA A 56 -0.63 14.25 3.20
CA ALA A 56 -1.98 14.57 2.74
C ALA A 56 -3.05 13.75 3.51
N VAL A 57 -2.81 12.47 3.78
CA VAL A 57 -3.72 11.64 4.60
C VAL A 57 -3.81 12.17 6.03
N VAL A 58 -2.67 12.47 6.64
CA VAL A 58 -2.66 13.05 8.00
C VAL A 58 -3.47 14.34 8.04
N PHE A 59 -3.36 15.18 7.02
CA PHE A 59 -4.12 16.42 6.92
C PHE A 59 -5.63 16.18 6.73
N LEU A 60 -6.01 15.23 5.86
CA LEU A 60 -7.41 14.91 5.59
C LEU A 60 -8.11 14.22 6.77
N TYR A 61 -7.41 13.29 7.41
CA TYR A 61 -7.95 12.42 8.46
C TYR A 61 -7.42 12.75 9.86
N TRP A 62 -6.95 13.99 10.09
CA TRP A 62 -6.33 14.38 11.36
C TRP A 62 -7.16 14.06 12.60
N LYS A 63 -8.50 14.10 12.49
CA LYS A 63 -9.41 13.74 13.59
C LYS A 63 -9.35 12.26 13.96
N ALA A 64 -9.09 11.36 12.99
CA ALA A 64 -8.93 9.95 13.26
C ALA A 64 -7.67 9.68 14.09
N PHE A 65 -6.61 10.49 13.91
CA PHE A 65 -5.39 10.39 14.71
C PHE A 65 -5.55 10.90 16.17
N LEU A 66 -6.66 11.50 16.51
CA LEU A 66 -7.00 11.87 17.90
C LEU A 66 -7.78 10.77 18.61
N ASP A 67 -8.29 9.78 17.89
CA ASP A 67 -9.00 8.63 18.45
C ASP A 67 -8.00 7.54 18.88
N PHE A 68 -7.70 7.51 20.17
CA PHE A 68 -6.74 6.56 20.72
C PHE A 68 -7.19 5.09 20.61
N GLY A 69 -8.51 4.85 20.61
CA GLY A 69 -9.07 3.51 20.38
C GLY A 69 -8.82 3.03 18.95
N PHE A 70 -9.03 3.91 17.98
CA PHE A 70 -8.76 3.63 16.57
C PHE A 70 -7.26 3.43 16.30
N LEU A 71 -6.40 4.29 16.86
CA LEU A 71 -4.94 4.15 16.73
C LEU A 71 -4.41 2.81 17.25
N LYS A 72 -4.96 2.29 18.35
CA LYS A 72 -4.59 0.95 18.84
C LYS A 72 -4.90 -0.14 17.81
N LYS A 73 -6.03 -0.06 17.10
CA LYS A 73 -6.41 -1.02 16.06
C LYS A 73 -5.49 -0.91 14.84
N LEU A 74 -5.12 0.31 14.42
CA LEU A 74 -4.10 0.53 13.39
C LEU A 74 -2.74 -0.05 13.80
N PHE A 75 -2.33 0.16 15.05
CA PHE A 75 -1.09 -0.42 15.57
C PHE A 75 -1.12 -1.96 15.54
N VAL A 76 -2.24 -2.58 15.95
CA VAL A 76 -2.42 -4.04 15.88
C VAL A 76 -2.35 -4.55 14.44
N ALA A 77 -2.95 -3.83 13.49
CA ALA A 77 -2.85 -4.16 12.07
C ALA A 77 -1.41 -4.04 11.54
N PHE A 78 -0.60 -3.14 12.08
CA PHE A 78 0.80 -2.99 11.69
C PHE A 78 1.71 -4.13 12.19
N LEU A 79 1.40 -4.75 13.34
CA LEU A 79 2.25 -5.76 13.97
C LEU A 79 2.65 -6.93 13.06
N PRO A 80 1.73 -7.59 12.32
CA PRO A 80 2.11 -8.69 11.42
C PRO A 80 3.09 -8.23 10.34
N THR A 81 2.82 -7.09 9.71
CA THR A 81 3.69 -6.54 8.65
C THR A 81 5.07 -6.19 9.19
N GLY A 82 5.14 -5.58 10.39
CA GLY A 82 6.39 -5.25 11.05
C GLY A 82 7.21 -6.49 11.38
N LEU A 83 6.56 -7.53 11.93
CA LEU A 83 7.21 -8.79 12.29
C LEU A 83 7.71 -9.53 11.05
N VAL A 84 6.83 -9.75 10.06
CA VAL A 84 7.18 -10.44 8.81
C VAL A 84 8.27 -9.65 8.08
N GLY A 85 8.13 -8.33 7.97
CA GLY A 85 9.14 -7.46 7.35
C GLY A 85 10.50 -7.57 8.00
N PHE A 86 10.55 -7.57 9.33
CA PHE A 86 11.80 -7.75 10.08
C PHE A 86 12.45 -9.11 9.78
N LEU A 87 11.68 -10.19 9.80
CA LEU A 87 12.18 -11.55 9.59
C LEU A 87 12.65 -11.80 8.15
N VAL A 88 11.93 -11.25 7.15
CA VAL A 88 12.25 -11.51 5.73
C VAL A 88 13.14 -10.44 5.10
N TYR A 89 13.47 -9.36 5.83
CA TYR A 89 14.28 -8.24 5.32
C TYR A 89 15.57 -8.65 4.62
N PRO A 90 16.40 -9.59 5.16
CA PRO A 90 17.63 -10.01 4.49
C PRO A 90 17.38 -10.61 3.11
N TYR A 91 16.31 -11.40 2.97
CA TYR A 91 15.93 -12.04 1.70
C TYR A 91 15.37 -11.02 0.70
N VAL A 92 14.52 -10.13 1.17
CA VAL A 92 13.96 -9.05 0.35
C VAL A 92 15.08 -8.16 -0.18
N LYS A 93 16.01 -7.75 0.68
CA LYS A 93 17.17 -6.94 0.29
C LYS A 93 18.10 -7.65 -0.69
N GLY A 94 18.33 -8.94 -0.51
CA GLY A 94 19.29 -9.70 -1.34
C GLY A 94 18.76 -10.12 -2.71
N PHE A 95 17.45 -10.40 -2.83
CA PHE A 95 16.89 -11.04 -4.02
C PHE A 95 15.80 -10.24 -4.72
N LEU A 96 15.05 -9.41 -3.99
CA LEU A 96 13.86 -8.76 -4.52
C LEU A 96 14.08 -7.26 -4.80
N LEU A 97 14.82 -6.55 -3.94
CA LEU A 97 15.08 -5.12 -4.12
C LEU A 97 16.02 -4.87 -5.29
N GLY A 98 15.61 -3.98 -6.18
CA GLY A 98 16.38 -3.63 -7.39
C GLY A 98 16.14 -4.55 -8.59
N ASN A 99 15.25 -5.52 -8.48
CA ASN A 99 14.89 -6.40 -9.59
C ASN A 99 13.57 -5.95 -10.24
N SER A 100 13.68 -5.20 -11.35
CA SER A 100 12.50 -4.69 -12.09
C SER A 100 11.58 -5.82 -12.57
N MET A 101 12.11 -7.02 -12.87
CA MET A 101 11.30 -8.15 -13.28
C MET A 101 10.36 -8.62 -12.16
N VAL A 102 10.83 -8.61 -10.91
CA VAL A 102 9.99 -8.92 -9.73
C VAL A 102 8.86 -7.92 -9.63
N VAL A 103 9.15 -6.62 -9.82
CA VAL A 103 8.15 -5.55 -9.78
C VAL A 103 7.10 -5.74 -10.87
N VAL A 104 7.51 -5.97 -12.12
CA VAL A 104 6.61 -6.19 -13.26
C VAL A 104 5.75 -7.44 -13.04
N ALA A 105 6.36 -8.55 -12.61
CA ALA A 105 5.63 -9.78 -12.32
C ALA A 105 4.61 -9.57 -11.19
N SER A 106 4.99 -8.85 -10.12
CA SER A 106 4.10 -8.55 -8.99
C SER A 106 2.93 -7.67 -9.41
N LEU A 107 3.17 -6.65 -10.25
CA LEU A 107 2.12 -5.80 -10.81
C LEU A 107 1.14 -6.62 -11.67
N PHE A 108 1.67 -7.48 -12.54
CA PHE A 108 0.85 -8.31 -13.43
C PHE A 108 0.00 -9.32 -12.64
N VAL A 109 0.62 -10.07 -11.75
CA VAL A 109 -0.07 -11.05 -10.89
C VAL A 109 -1.06 -10.35 -9.96
N GLY A 110 -0.66 -9.25 -9.33
CA GLY A 110 -1.52 -8.43 -8.47
C GLY A 110 -2.74 -7.91 -9.22
N GLY A 111 -2.56 -7.44 -10.45
CA GLY A 111 -3.68 -6.99 -11.31
C GLY A 111 -4.67 -8.12 -11.61
N ILE A 112 -4.18 -9.31 -11.96
CA ILE A 112 -5.03 -10.49 -12.19
C ILE A 112 -5.78 -10.86 -10.91
N VAL A 113 -5.10 -10.91 -9.77
CA VAL A 113 -5.71 -11.24 -8.47
C VAL A 113 -6.82 -10.24 -8.14
N LEU A 114 -6.59 -8.94 -8.35
CA LEU A 114 -7.62 -7.91 -8.11
C LEU A 114 -8.82 -8.07 -9.04
N ILE A 115 -8.60 -8.32 -10.32
CA ILE A 115 -9.70 -8.56 -11.27
C ILE A 115 -10.53 -9.78 -10.87
N VAL A 116 -9.87 -10.91 -10.57
CA VAL A 116 -10.55 -12.13 -10.13
C VAL A 116 -11.30 -11.89 -8.82
N PHE A 117 -10.67 -11.21 -7.86
CA PHE A 117 -11.31 -10.89 -6.59
C PHE A 117 -12.57 -10.04 -6.81
N GLU A 118 -12.50 -9.00 -7.64
CA GLU A 118 -13.64 -8.12 -7.93
C GLU A 118 -14.80 -8.86 -8.62
N LEU A 119 -14.49 -9.85 -9.47
CA LEU A 119 -15.53 -10.63 -10.17
C LEU A 119 -16.26 -11.61 -9.24
N VAL A 120 -15.60 -12.08 -8.16
CA VAL A 120 -16.19 -13.12 -7.27
C VAL A 120 -16.64 -12.55 -5.93
N HIS A 121 -16.14 -11.38 -5.52
CA HIS A 121 -16.46 -10.80 -4.21
C HIS A 121 -17.75 -9.99 -4.28
N THR A 122 -18.65 -10.27 -3.33
CA THR A 122 -19.85 -9.46 -3.11
C THR A 122 -19.88 -9.01 -1.65
N GLU A 123 -20.07 -7.71 -1.44
CA GLU A 123 -20.21 -7.18 -0.08
C GLU A 123 -21.45 -7.74 0.59
N ARG A 124 -21.30 -8.14 1.86
CA ARG A 124 -22.41 -8.68 2.63
C ARG A 124 -23.27 -7.54 3.19
N PRO A 125 -24.58 -7.74 3.37
CA PRO A 125 -25.46 -6.73 3.97
C PRO A 125 -25.05 -6.32 5.38
N ASP A 126 -24.43 -7.23 6.14
CA ASP A 126 -23.95 -7.07 7.52
C ASP A 126 -22.50 -6.62 7.62
N SER A 127 -21.88 -6.20 6.51
CA SER A 127 -20.49 -5.71 6.52
C SER A 127 -20.36 -4.42 7.33
N LEU A 128 -19.23 -4.27 8.04
CA LEU A 128 -18.92 -3.10 8.85
C LEU A 128 -18.90 -1.83 7.99
N GLU A 129 -19.67 -0.82 8.39
CA GLU A 129 -19.83 0.44 7.65
C GLU A 129 -18.76 1.46 8.00
N GLU A 130 -18.24 1.44 9.22
CA GLU A 130 -17.24 2.36 9.71
C GLU A 130 -15.91 1.66 9.99
N ALA A 131 -14.80 2.32 9.65
CA ALA A 131 -13.45 1.83 9.94
C ALA A 131 -13.20 1.61 11.44
N ARG A 132 -13.89 2.37 12.28
CA ARG A 132 -13.78 2.29 13.75
C ARG A 132 -14.43 1.07 14.38
N GLU A 133 -15.35 0.41 13.69
CA GLU A 133 -16.05 -0.77 14.16
C GLU A 133 -15.20 -2.05 14.10
N ILE A 134 -14.09 -2.02 13.34
CA ILE A 134 -13.17 -3.16 13.19
C ILE A 134 -12.74 -3.70 14.57
N SER A 135 -12.82 -5.00 14.76
CA SER A 135 -12.28 -5.67 15.95
C SER A 135 -10.75 -5.82 15.86
N TYR A 136 -10.10 -6.03 17.00
CA TYR A 136 -8.65 -6.29 17.03
C TYR A 136 -8.25 -7.54 16.23
N GLY A 137 -9.10 -8.58 16.22
CA GLY A 137 -8.87 -9.79 15.42
C GLY A 137 -8.92 -9.52 13.91
N GLN A 138 -9.91 -8.76 13.46
CA GLN A 138 -10.01 -8.33 12.06
C GLN A 138 -8.85 -7.42 11.68
N ALA A 139 -8.47 -6.46 12.53
CA ALA A 139 -7.31 -5.60 12.30
C ALA A 139 -6.01 -6.41 12.13
N LEU A 140 -5.80 -7.42 12.97
CA LEU A 140 -4.66 -8.34 12.85
C LEU A 140 -4.68 -9.10 11.51
N LEU A 141 -5.85 -9.59 11.07
CA LEU A 141 -6.00 -10.27 9.79
C LEU A 141 -5.72 -9.34 8.61
N VAL A 142 -6.22 -8.10 8.64
CA VAL A 142 -5.87 -7.09 7.61
C VAL A 142 -4.35 -6.87 7.57
N GLY A 143 -3.69 -6.83 8.73
CA GLY A 143 -2.23 -6.73 8.82
C GLY A 143 -1.49 -7.93 8.24
N LEU A 144 -2.04 -9.15 8.36
CA LEU A 144 -1.50 -10.34 7.71
C LEU A 144 -1.59 -10.22 6.18
N PHE A 145 -2.73 -9.78 5.63
CA PHE A 145 -2.85 -9.48 4.21
C PHE A 145 -1.85 -8.39 3.77
N GLN A 146 -1.71 -7.32 4.56
CA GLN A 146 -0.73 -6.26 4.30
C GLN A 146 0.71 -6.78 4.21
N SER A 147 1.05 -7.85 4.94
CA SER A 147 2.41 -8.42 4.93
C SER A 147 2.83 -8.92 3.55
N ILE A 148 1.89 -9.23 2.65
CA ILE A 148 2.19 -9.62 1.26
C ILE A 148 2.83 -8.44 0.49
N ALA A 149 2.50 -7.21 0.86
CA ALA A 149 3.06 -6.00 0.24
C ALA A 149 4.53 -5.72 0.56
N ILE A 150 5.19 -6.59 1.34
CA ILE A 150 6.65 -6.59 1.50
C ILE A 150 7.35 -6.98 0.18
N ILE A 151 6.64 -7.71 -0.69
CA ILE A 151 7.14 -8.05 -2.04
C ILE A 151 7.08 -6.78 -2.90
N PRO A 152 8.20 -6.32 -3.49
CA PRO A 152 8.22 -5.13 -4.34
C PRO A 152 7.26 -5.25 -5.52
N GLY A 153 6.46 -4.21 -5.75
CA GLY A 153 5.44 -4.21 -6.80
C GLY A 153 4.06 -4.69 -6.34
N VAL A 154 3.94 -5.36 -5.19
CA VAL A 154 2.64 -5.61 -4.57
C VAL A 154 2.12 -4.32 -3.94
N SER A 155 0.89 -3.95 -4.29
CA SER A 155 0.24 -2.78 -3.72
C SER A 155 -0.15 -3.01 -2.26
N ARG A 156 0.33 -2.14 -1.36
CA ARG A 156 -0.08 -2.13 0.05
C ARG A 156 -1.57 -1.87 0.19
N SER A 157 -2.08 -0.84 -0.49
CA SER A 157 -3.51 -0.51 -0.49
C SER A 157 -4.37 -1.65 -1.05
N ALA A 158 -3.93 -2.33 -2.12
CA ALA A 158 -4.61 -3.52 -2.62
C ALA A 158 -4.68 -4.63 -1.58
N ALA A 159 -3.56 -4.95 -0.93
CA ALA A 159 -3.50 -6.00 0.07
C ALA A 159 -4.40 -5.71 1.29
N THR A 160 -4.40 -4.47 1.79
CA THR A 160 -5.26 -4.06 2.91
C THR A 160 -6.74 -4.02 2.50
N ILE A 161 -7.08 -3.48 1.32
CA ILE A 161 -8.46 -3.42 0.84
C ILE A 161 -9.02 -4.85 0.67
N VAL A 162 -8.30 -5.73 -0.02
CA VAL A 162 -8.73 -7.14 -0.16
C VAL A 162 -8.87 -7.80 1.21
N GLY A 163 -7.89 -7.62 2.10
CA GLY A 163 -7.95 -8.15 3.46
C GLY A 163 -9.18 -7.66 4.23
N GLY A 164 -9.49 -6.37 4.18
CA GLY A 164 -10.64 -5.80 4.86
C GLY A 164 -11.98 -6.29 4.31
N LEU A 165 -12.09 -6.38 2.98
CA LEU A 165 -13.29 -6.94 2.35
C LEU A 165 -13.51 -8.42 2.74
N VAL A 166 -12.44 -9.21 2.79
CA VAL A 166 -12.50 -10.62 3.22
C VAL A 166 -12.95 -10.76 4.66
N VAL A 167 -12.52 -9.87 5.57
CA VAL A 167 -12.93 -9.90 6.98
C VAL A 167 -14.28 -9.25 7.25
N GLY A 168 -15.00 -8.81 6.21
CA GLY A 168 -16.37 -8.32 6.30
C GLY A 168 -16.50 -6.81 6.52
N MET A 169 -15.52 -6.01 6.10
CA MET A 169 -15.65 -4.55 6.03
C MET A 169 -16.26 -4.12 4.69
N ARG A 170 -16.99 -2.99 4.68
CA ARG A 170 -17.36 -2.32 3.43
C ARG A 170 -16.13 -1.65 2.80
N ARG A 171 -16.16 -1.48 1.50
CA ARG A 171 -15.07 -0.85 0.74
C ARG A 171 -14.72 0.55 1.26
N THR A 172 -15.72 1.36 1.57
CA THR A 172 -15.52 2.69 2.15
C THR A 172 -14.80 2.64 3.49
N ALA A 173 -15.20 1.73 4.38
CA ALA A 173 -14.61 1.56 5.69
C ALA A 173 -13.15 1.07 5.62
N ILE A 174 -12.85 0.09 4.74
CA ILE A 174 -11.47 -0.41 4.61
C ILE A 174 -10.55 0.60 3.93
N VAL A 175 -11.04 1.40 2.99
CA VAL A 175 -10.24 2.47 2.37
C VAL A 175 -9.83 3.52 3.41
N GLU A 176 -10.74 3.89 4.33
CA GLU A 176 -10.42 4.78 5.44
C GLU A 176 -9.41 4.13 6.43
N PHE A 177 -9.58 2.84 6.73
CA PHE A 177 -8.69 2.10 7.64
C PHE A 177 -7.28 1.90 7.06
N SER A 178 -7.16 1.70 5.76
CA SER A 178 -5.91 1.42 5.02
C SER A 178 -5.00 2.62 4.88
#